data_d1c6e4999a6dd3413d376b4c1e6319b6
#
_entry.id   d1c6e4999a6dd3413d376b4c1e6319b6
#
_cell.length_a   1.000
_cell.length_b   1.000
_cell.length_c   1.000
_cell.angle_alpha   90.00
_cell.angle_beta   90.00
_cell.angle_gamma   90.00
#
_symmetry.space_group_name_H-M   'P 1'
#
loop_
_entity.id
_entity.type
_entity.pdbx_description
1 polymer ?
#
loop_
_entity_poly.entity_id
_entity_poly.type
_entity_poly.pdbx_seq_one_letter_code
_entity_poly.pdbx_strand_id
1 'polypeptide(L)'
;MFPIVLGIFFKLAFGNINENSKFKTIDVAVNETLMQDDNFKNFMNEMEDEKYFNVVESKNEDILNTNEDVKAYIDSMDKIYTKKSGISETIVETIMNSYSQKVSMITKIMQKNPTADIGKILNVDDHIKDVSRKNMDPVNVFFYTLLGMTTIYGYMWGLFVSFQYEANLSTNAKRNAVSPTKKGTMLSASVLVSWIINFAITVLFIAYLKYALGVEFGDRIGAIIGLASISSFCGVAFGILIGVSNKKSLDTKIGMGIAITMLMSFLAGMMVPEIKVVIAEKLPIINKINPVAVVTDAVYSLYYYDSMVRFNKDIINLLIITVVFVVASLFFMRGKEYESL
;
A
#
# COMPACT_ATOMS: atom_id res chain seq x y z
N MET A 1 8.62 18.19 -9.36
CA MET A 1 9.81 18.11 -8.47
C MET A 1 9.51 17.41 -7.15
N PHE A 2 8.47 17.81 -6.38
CA PHE A 2 8.18 17.23 -5.05
C PHE A 2 8.09 15.70 -5.01
N PRO A 3 7.32 14.99 -5.88
CA PRO A 3 7.24 13.52 -5.85
C PRO A 3 8.59 12.81 -6.13
N ILE A 4 9.45 13.41 -6.97
CA ILE A 4 10.78 12.83 -7.28
C ILE A 4 11.67 12.91 -6.04
N VAL A 5 11.71 14.05 -5.37
CA VAL A 5 12.50 14.24 -4.14
C VAL A 5 12.00 13.32 -3.04
N LEU A 6 10.68 13.21 -2.89
CA LEU A 6 10.06 12.34 -1.89
C LEU A 6 10.32 10.86 -2.18
N GLY A 7 10.35 10.45 -3.46
CA GLY A 7 10.72 9.10 -3.86
C GLY A 7 12.17 8.74 -3.51
N ILE A 8 13.12 9.68 -3.71
CA ILE A 8 14.52 9.50 -3.28
C ILE A 8 14.58 9.38 -1.76
N PHE A 9 13.87 10.26 -1.04
CA PHE A 9 13.82 10.23 0.42
C PHE A 9 13.27 8.90 0.94
N PHE A 10 12.20 8.38 0.36
CA PHE A 10 11.65 7.07 0.73
C PHE A 10 12.65 5.94 0.46
N LYS A 11 13.35 5.96 -0.68
CA LYS A 11 14.38 4.96 -0.96
C LYS A 11 15.53 5.02 0.05
N LEU A 12 15.98 6.21 0.44
CA LEU A 12 17.04 6.37 1.45
C LEU A 12 16.56 5.98 2.85
N ALA A 13 15.33 6.33 3.23
CA ALA A 13 14.80 6.06 4.56
C ALA A 13 14.40 4.59 4.75
N PHE A 14 13.85 3.95 3.71
CA PHE A 14 13.22 2.64 3.81
C PHE A 14 13.87 1.58 2.92
N GLY A 15 14.75 1.94 1.98
CA GLY A 15 15.38 1.01 1.04
C GLY A 15 16.22 -0.07 1.73
N ASN A 16 16.79 0.22 2.89
CA ASN A 16 17.55 -0.74 3.69
C ASN A 16 16.68 -1.61 4.62
N ILE A 17 15.38 -1.29 4.74
CA ILE A 17 14.46 -2.08 5.58
C ILE A 17 14.29 -3.48 4.99
N ASN A 18 14.31 -3.63 3.66
CA ASN A 18 14.19 -4.93 2.99
C ASN A 18 15.39 -5.86 3.20
N GLU A 19 16.58 -5.34 3.41
CA GLU A 19 17.72 -6.19 3.81
C GLU A 19 17.59 -6.64 5.26
N ASN A 20 16.94 -5.83 6.10
CA ASN A 20 16.68 -6.15 7.51
C ASN A 20 15.35 -6.87 7.75
N SER A 21 14.44 -6.90 6.77
CA SER A 21 13.14 -7.59 6.84
C SER A 21 13.19 -9.04 6.31
N LYS A 22 14.32 -9.51 5.82
CA LYS A 22 14.54 -10.95 5.72
C LYS A 22 14.48 -11.48 7.13
N PHE A 23 13.58 -12.46 7.35
CA PHE A 23 13.46 -13.17 8.61
C PHE A 23 14.88 -13.55 9.07
N LYS A 24 15.35 -12.92 10.14
CA LYS A 24 16.62 -13.31 10.75
C LYS A 24 16.33 -14.55 11.56
N THR A 25 17.08 -15.59 11.31
CA THR A 25 17.09 -16.79 12.16
C THR A 25 17.16 -16.36 13.62
N ILE A 26 16.27 -16.88 14.45
CA ILE A 26 16.15 -16.52 15.86
C ILE A 26 17.01 -17.47 16.67
N ASP A 27 17.99 -16.93 17.43
CA ASP A 27 18.78 -17.74 18.34
C ASP A 27 17.93 -18.16 19.55
N VAL A 28 17.76 -19.48 19.70
CA VAL A 28 16.92 -20.09 20.73
C VAL A 28 17.76 -21.09 21.53
N ALA A 29 17.80 -20.93 22.85
CA ALA A 29 18.43 -21.91 23.71
C ALA A 29 17.39 -22.97 24.13
N VAL A 30 17.84 -24.23 24.18
CA VAL A 30 16.99 -25.38 24.53
C VAL A 30 17.64 -26.18 25.64
N ASN A 31 16.81 -26.64 26.56
CA ASN A 31 17.26 -27.52 27.64
C ASN A 31 17.79 -28.85 27.10
N GLU A 32 19.01 -29.26 27.50
CA GLU A 32 19.64 -30.49 27.08
C GLU A 32 18.76 -31.74 27.29
N THR A 33 17.90 -31.73 28.30
CA THR A 33 16.98 -32.86 28.60
C THR A 33 15.88 -32.99 27.55
N LEU A 34 15.41 -31.89 26.94
CA LEU A 34 14.43 -31.92 25.86
C LEU A 34 15.03 -32.44 24.55
N MET A 35 16.31 -32.19 24.30
CA MET A 35 17.02 -32.67 23.12
C MET A 35 17.28 -34.17 23.14
N GLN A 36 16.99 -34.87 24.26
CA GLN A 36 17.00 -36.35 24.37
C GLN A 36 15.71 -36.99 23.84
N ASP A 37 14.62 -36.22 23.66
CA ASP A 37 13.41 -36.71 23.00
C ASP A 37 13.60 -36.63 21.47
N ASP A 38 13.61 -37.76 20.80
CA ASP A 38 13.85 -37.86 19.35
C ASP A 38 12.82 -37.07 18.53
N ASN A 39 11.57 -36.95 18.96
CA ASN A 39 10.52 -36.22 18.26
C ASN A 39 10.76 -34.72 18.37
N PHE A 40 11.11 -34.24 19.56
CA PHE A 40 11.40 -32.84 19.79
C PHE A 40 12.70 -32.44 19.08
N LYS A 41 13.71 -33.27 19.13
CA LYS A 41 14.99 -33.05 18.42
C LYS A 41 14.78 -32.95 16.91
N ASN A 42 13.99 -33.85 16.32
CA ASN A 42 13.66 -33.79 14.88
C ASN A 42 12.92 -32.50 14.53
N PHE A 43 11.98 -32.08 15.36
CA PHE A 43 11.27 -30.82 15.18
C PHE A 43 12.22 -29.60 15.23
N MET A 44 13.15 -29.57 16.19
CA MET A 44 14.10 -28.48 16.29
C MET A 44 15.08 -28.47 15.11
N ASN A 45 15.52 -29.62 14.63
CA ASN A 45 16.35 -29.74 13.43
C ASN A 45 15.60 -29.26 12.18
N GLU A 46 14.30 -29.55 12.04
CA GLU A 46 13.46 -29.06 10.95
C GLU A 46 13.37 -27.51 10.98
N MET A 47 13.21 -26.93 12.17
CA MET A 47 13.18 -25.47 12.35
C MET A 47 14.54 -24.83 12.05
N GLU A 48 15.65 -25.52 12.26
CA GLU A 48 16.99 -25.07 11.93
C GLU A 48 17.27 -25.16 10.42
N ASP A 49 16.88 -26.27 9.77
CA ASP A 49 17.01 -26.48 8.33
C ASP A 49 16.21 -25.45 7.53
N GLU A 50 15.02 -25.11 8.00
CA GLU A 50 14.16 -24.05 7.42
C GLU A 50 14.60 -22.63 7.80
N LYS A 51 15.66 -22.47 8.60
CA LYS A 51 16.25 -21.20 9.04
C LYS A 51 15.32 -20.35 9.90
N TYR A 52 14.38 -20.96 10.59
CA TYR A 52 13.58 -20.26 11.60
C TYR A 52 14.35 -20.09 12.90
N PHE A 53 15.05 -21.11 13.34
CA PHE A 53 15.83 -21.09 14.57
C PHE A 53 17.31 -21.42 14.32
N ASN A 54 18.15 -20.87 15.19
CA ASN A 54 19.51 -21.31 15.41
C ASN A 54 19.54 -21.86 16.85
N VAL A 55 19.72 -23.18 16.98
CA VAL A 55 19.51 -23.88 18.24
C VAL A 55 20.81 -23.97 19.02
N VAL A 56 20.80 -23.53 20.28
CA VAL A 56 21.92 -23.63 21.21
C VAL A 56 21.50 -24.46 22.42
N GLU A 57 22.19 -25.55 22.69
CA GLU A 57 21.92 -26.35 23.89
C GLU A 57 22.41 -25.63 25.14
N SER A 58 21.61 -25.60 26.20
CA SER A 58 21.96 -24.98 27.46
C SER A 58 21.28 -25.70 28.64
N LYS A 59 21.95 -25.72 29.79
CA LYS A 59 21.42 -26.33 31.02
C LYS A 59 20.50 -25.40 31.80
N ASN A 60 20.69 -24.10 31.65
CA ASN A 60 20.05 -23.09 32.49
C ASN A 60 19.55 -21.89 31.69
N GLU A 61 18.54 -21.22 32.25
CA GLU A 61 18.00 -19.94 31.73
C GLU A 61 19.02 -18.78 31.79
N ASP A 62 20.10 -18.92 32.53
CA ASP A 62 21.18 -17.92 32.66
C ASP A 62 21.84 -17.55 31.32
N ILE A 63 21.69 -18.42 30.31
CA ILE A 63 22.17 -18.14 28.95
C ILE A 63 21.53 -16.88 28.38
N LEU A 64 20.29 -16.56 28.74
CA LEU A 64 19.61 -15.33 28.33
C LEU A 64 20.33 -14.07 28.85
N ASN A 65 21.00 -14.16 29.99
CA ASN A 65 21.75 -13.06 30.56
C ASN A 65 23.19 -12.98 30.05
N THR A 66 23.76 -14.12 29.68
CA THR A 66 25.15 -14.25 29.25
C THR A 66 25.32 -14.01 27.76
N ASN A 67 24.32 -14.36 26.94
CA ASN A 67 24.34 -14.18 25.49
C ASN A 67 23.19 -13.26 25.05
N GLU A 68 23.54 -12.07 24.54
CA GLU A 68 22.55 -11.06 24.11
C GLU A 68 21.81 -11.46 22.80
N ASP A 69 22.36 -12.37 22.01
CA ASP A 69 21.76 -12.81 20.75
C ASP A 69 20.62 -13.79 20.99
N VAL A 70 20.66 -14.62 22.05
CA VAL A 70 19.62 -15.57 22.40
C VAL A 70 18.35 -14.84 22.85
N LYS A 71 17.22 -15.13 22.19
CA LYS A 71 15.93 -14.46 22.40
C LYS A 71 15.00 -15.22 23.34
N ALA A 72 15.12 -16.54 23.39
CA ALA A 72 14.29 -17.38 24.22
C ALA A 72 15.06 -18.61 24.72
N TYR A 73 14.70 -19.09 25.91
CA TYR A 73 15.15 -20.37 26.47
C TYR A 73 13.93 -21.28 26.69
N ILE A 74 13.96 -22.45 26.07
CA ILE A 74 12.91 -23.46 26.16
C ILE A 74 13.31 -24.47 27.23
N ASP A 75 12.67 -24.37 28.39
CA ASP A 75 12.90 -25.26 29.53
C ASP A 75 12.10 -26.55 29.44
N SER A 76 10.83 -26.43 29.01
CA SER A 76 9.92 -27.54 28.77
C SER A 76 8.91 -27.19 27.67
N MET A 77 8.11 -28.16 27.18
CA MET A 77 7.11 -27.92 26.15
C MET A 77 6.09 -26.83 26.47
N ASP A 78 5.87 -26.57 27.76
CA ASP A 78 4.89 -25.60 28.27
C ASP A 78 5.57 -24.38 28.95
N LYS A 79 6.91 -24.32 28.96
CA LYS A 79 7.62 -23.29 29.72
C LYS A 79 8.78 -22.71 28.93
N ILE A 80 8.59 -21.47 28.52
CA ILE A 80 9.55 -20.70 27.74
C ILE A 80 9.89 -19.44 28.51
N TYR A 81 11.18 -19.16 28.65
CA TYR A 81 11.67 -17.93 29.25
C TYR A 81 12.17 -16.97 28.17
N THR A 82 11.83 -15.71 28.29
CA THR A 82 12.28 -14.64 27.41
C THR A 82 12.76 -13.45 28.21
N LYS A 83 13.78 -12.76 27.72
CA LYS A 83 14.34 -11.58 28.40
C LYS A 83 13.49 -10.32 28.19
N LYS A 84 12.83 -10.24 27.03
CA LYS A 84 11.98 -9.09 26.61
C LYS A 84 10.75 -9.63 25.91
N SER A 85 9.74 -8.76 25.75
CA SER A 85 8.61 -9.04 24.88
C SER A 85 8.86 -8.37 23.55
N GLY A 86 8.95 -9.14 22.46
CA GLY A 86 9.23 -8.68 21.10
C GLY A 86 8.70 -9.64 20.04
N ILE A 87 8.88 -9.27 18.78
CA ILE A 87 8.39 -10.07 17.63
C ILE A 87 9.05 -11.45 17.60
N SER A 88 10.37 -11.53 17.79
CA SER A 88 11.11 -12.79 17.78
C SER A 88 10.64 -13.73 18.89
N GLU A 89 10.47 -13.21 20.09
CA GLU A 89 10.00 -13.95 21.26
C GLU A 89 8.57 -14.46 21.05
N THR A 90 7.68 -13.64 20.48
CA THR A 90 6.31 -14.03 20.14
C THR A 90 6.27 -15.12 19.05
N ILE A 91 7.17 -15.08 18.07
CA ILE A 91 7.30 -16.12 17.04
C ILE A 91 7.70 -17.44 17.69
N VAL A 92 8.74 -17.46 18.55
CA VAL A 92 9.16 -18.65 19.28
C VAL A 92 8.01 -19.23 20.10
N GLU A 93 7.32 -18.39 20.87
CA GLU A 93 6.16 -18.80 21.66
C GLU A 93 5.05 -19.41 20.79
N THR A 94 4.73 -18.78 19.65
CA THR A 94 3.68 -19.26 18.75
C THR A 94 4.03 -20.62 18.14
N ILE A 95 5.27 -20.81 17.69
CA ILE A 95 5.75 -22.06 17.11
C ILE A 95 5.72 -23.17 18.17
N MET A 96 6.22 -22.92 19.38
CA MET A 96 6.24 -23.87 20.48
C MET A 96 4.84 -24.25 20.96
N ASN A 97 3.93 -23.27 21.07
CA ASN A 97 2.54 -23.53 21.41
C ASN A 97 1.85 -24.38 20.35
N SER A 98 2.13 -24.15 19.08
CA SER A 98 1.61 -24.99 17.98
C SER A 98 2.14 -26.41 18.06
N TYR A 99 3.42 -26.61 18.36
CA TYR A 99 4.02 -27.91 18.57
C TYR A 99 3.38 -28.64 19.78
N SER A 100 3.29 -27.99 20.94
CA SER A 100 2.68 -28.55 22.15
C SER A 100 1.23 -28.97 21.92
N GLN A 101 0.44 -28.15 21.21
CA GLN A 101 -0.93 -28.47 20.82
C GLN A 101 -0.99 -29.70 19.89
N LYS A 102 -0.10 -29.80 18.88
CA LYS A 102 -0.03 -30.99 18.01
C LYS A 102 0.31 -32.24 18.79
N VAL A 103 1.32 -32.19 19.66
CA VAL A 103 1.70 -33.34 20.51
C VAL A 103 0.55 -33.77 21.42
N SER A 104 -0.12 -32.82 22.08
CA SER A 104 -1.30 -33.06 22.91
C SER A 104 -2.45 -33.73 22.12
N MET A 105 -2.68 -33.23 20.89
CA MET A 105 -3.71 -33.80 20.01
C MET A 105 -3.38 -35.22 19.61
N ILE A 106 -2.15 -35.52 19.18
CA ILE A 106 -1.66 -36.83 18.81
C ILE A 106 -1.81 -37.80 20.00
N THR A 107 -1.37 -37.38 21.18
CA THR A 107 -1.45 -38.19 22.41
C THR A 107 -2.91 -38.57 22.75
N LYS A 108 -3.84 -37.62 22.67
CA LYS A 108 -5.27 -37.86 22.90
C LYS A 108 -5.89 -38.78 21.85
N ILE A 109 -5.48 -38.69 20.59
CA ILE A 109 -5.96 -39.57 19.52
C ILE A 109 -5.46 -40.99 19.76
N MET A 110 -4.16 -41.17 20.06
CA MET A 110 -3.57 -42.48 20.33
C MET A 110 -4.18 -43.13 21.55
N GLN A 111 -4.51 -42.37 22.59
CA GLN A 111 -5.20 -42.90 23.76
C GLN A 111 -6.60 -43.42 23.44
N LYS A 112 -7.32 -42.81 22.50
CA LYS A 112 -8.68 -43.22 22.10
C LYS A 112 -8.69 -44.27 20.99
N ASN A 113 -7.74 -44.23 20.08
CA ASN A 113 -7.62 -45.15 18.95
C ASN A 113 -6.14 -45.39 18.64
N PRO A 114 -5.54 -46.44 19.23
CA PRO A 114 -4.12 -46.78 19.03
C PRO A 114 -3.73 -47.14 17.59
N THR A 115 -4.72 -47.45 16.73
CA THR A 115 -4.51 -47.83 15.33
C THR A 115 -4.75 -46.68 14.36
N ALA A 116 -4.94 -45.46 14.85
CA ALA A 116 -5.15 -44.28 14.01
C ALA A 116 -3.92 -43.99 13.17
N ASP A 117 -4.11 -43.75 11.87
CA ASP A 117 -3.06 -43.33 10.96
C ASP A 117 -2.78 -41.85 11.17
N ILE A 118 -1.79 -41.54 12.00
CA ILE A 118 -1.42 -40.17 12.38
C ILE A 118 -0.94 -39.41 11.17
N GLY A 119 -0.27 -40.02 10.20
CA GLY A 119 0.19 -39.39 8.97
C GLY A 119 -0.96 -38.82 8.15
N LYS A 120 -2.10 -39.51 8.07
CA LYS A 120 -3.30 -38.97 7.40
C LYS A 120 -4.02 -37.88 8.18
N ILE A 121 -3.92 -37.91 9.51
CA ILE A 121 -4.56 -36.89 10.39
C ILE A 121 -3.74 -35.62 10.43
N LEU A 122 -2.41 -35.72 10.35
CA LEU A 122 -1.50 -34.58 10.32
C LEU A 122 -1.32 -33.95 8.92
N ASN A 123 -1.58 -34.72 7.86
CA ASN A 123 -1.75 -34.16 6.51
C ASN A 123 -3.09 -33.41 6.45
N VAL A 124 -3.17 -32.34 7.20
CA VAL A 124 -4.16 -31.30 6.96
C VAL A 124 -3.74 -30.65 5.66
N ASP A 125 -4.49 -30.88 4.58
CA ASP A 125 -4.36 -30.07 3.36
C ASP A 125 -4.27 -28.63 3.80
N ASP A 126 -3.29 -27.89 3.26
CA ASP A 126 -3.12 -26.47 3.51
C ASP A 126 -4.43 -25.76 3.19
N HIS A 127 -5.26 -25.55 4.22
CA HIS A 127 -6.53 -24.84 4.07
C HIS A 127 -6.30 -23.35 3.78
N ILE A 128 -5.07 -22.88 3.96
CA ILE A 128 -4.63 -21.53 3.61
C ILE A 128 -3.86 -21.61 2.29
N LYS A 129 -4.58 -21.49 1.20
CA LYS A 129 -3.94 -21.30 -0.10
C LYS A 129 -3.48 -19.86 -0.21
N ASP A 130 -2.16 -19.64 -0.23
CA ASP A 130 -1.63 -18.33 -0.58
C ASP A 130 -1.98 -18.02 -2.05
N VAL A 131 -2.87 -17.05 -2.23
CA VAL A 131 -3.27 -16.55 -3.55
C VAL A 131 -2.46 -15.32 -3.97
N SER A 132 -1.45 -14.95 -3.19
CA SER A 132 -0.54 -13.88 -3.55
C SER A 132 0.49 -14.36 -4.58
N ARG A 133 0.79 -13.51 -5.55
CA ARG A 133 1.85 -13.79 -6.57
C ARG A 133 3.25 -13.60 -6.01
N LYS A 134 3.42 -12.77 -5.01
CA LYS A 134 4.71 -12.31 -4.48
C LYS A 134 4.62 -12.00 -3.00
N ASN A 135 5.74 -12.13 -2.31
CA ASN A 135 5.85 -11.72 -0.92
C ASN A 135 5.59 -10.22 -0.77
N MET A 136 4.86 -9.87 0.28
CA MET A 136 4.45 -8.50 0.57
C MET A 136 5.66 -7.68 1.00
N ASP A 137 5.99 -6.66 0.22
CA ASP A 137 6.94 -5.63 0.63
C ASP A 137 6.17 -4.36 1.05
N PRO A 138 6.12 -4.05 2.36
CA PRO A 138 5.44 -2.86 2.85
C PRO A 138 5.97 -1.56 2.24
N VAL A 139 7.23 -1.53 1.84
CA VAL A 139 7.88 -0.34 1.24
C VAL A 139 7.25 0.01 -0.11
N ASN A 140 6.80 -0.98 -0.88
CA ASN A 140 6.14 -0.73 -2.15
C ASN A 140 4.84 0.10 -2.00
N VAL A 141 4.15 -0.01 -0.85
CA VAL A 141 2.93 0.78 -0.60
C VAL A 141 3.21 2.28 -0.62
N PHE A 142 4.35 2.73 -0.10
CA PHE A 142 4.76 4.14 -0.16
C PHE A 142 4.90 4.62 -1.60
N PHE A 143 5.57 3.83 -2.45
CA PHE A 143 5.78 4.19 -3.86
C PHE A 143 4.48 4.15 -4.67
N TYR A 144 3.59 3.20 -4.40
CA TYR A 144 2.27 3.12 -5.06
C TYR A 144 1.39 4.30 -4.65
N THR A 145 1.43 4.70 -3.39
CA THR A 145 0.71 5.89 -2.92
C THR A 145 1.30 7.18 -3.48
N LEU A 146 2.63 7.23 -3.60
CA LEU A 146 3.33 8.34 -4.24
C LEU A 146 2.97 8.47 -5.73
N LEU A 147 2.78 7.35 -6.42
CA LEU A 147 2.25 7.34 -7.79
C LEU A 147 0.81 7.87 -7.82
N GLY A 148 -0.06 7.40 -6.93
CA GLY A 148 -1.43 7.91 -6.80
C GLY A 148 -1.46 9.42 -6.56
N MET A 149 -0.65 9.92 -5.64
CA MET A 149 -0.49 11.35 -5.37
C MET A 149 -0.04 12.11 -6.63
N THR A 150 0.94 11.57 -7.36
CA THR A 150 1.47 12.21 -8.58
C THR A 150 0.39 12.37 -9.66
N THR A 151 -0.48 11.39 -9.84
CA THR A 151 -1.57 11.48 -10.79
C THR A 151 -2.57 12.57 -10.41
N ILE A 152 -2.87 12.71 -9.11
CA ILE A 152 -3.81 13.73 -8.61
C ILE A 152 -3.19 15.13 -8.62
N TYR A 153 -1.86 15.26 -8.60
CA TYR A 153 -1.21 16.57 -8.86
C TYR A 153 -1.55 17.18 -10.23
N GLY A 154 -2.16 16.39 -11.13
CA GLY A 154 -2.85 16.89 -12.32
C GLY A 154 -3.86 18.00 -12.04
N TYR A 155 -4.28 18.19 -10.77
CA TYR A 155 -5.13 19.29 -10.36
C TYR A 155 -4.54 20.66 -10.71
N MET A 156 -3.21 20.79 -10.72
CA MET A 156 -2.58 22.05 -11.15
C MET A 156 -2.93 22.41 -12.60
N TRP A 157 -2.90 21.43 -13.49
CA TRP A 157 -3.29 21.63 -14.90
C TRP A 157 -4.78 21.95 -15.03
N GLY A 158 -5.63 21.28 -14.20
CA GLY A 158 -7.05 21.59 -14.12
C GLY A 158 -7.35 23.00 -13.60
N LEU A 159 -6.58 23.50 -12.64
CA LEU A 159 -6.65 24.90 -12.20
C LEU A 159 -6.28 25.87 -13.33
N PHE A 160 -5.27 25.57 -14.13
CA PHE A 160 -4.92 26.38 -15.29
C PHE A 160 -6.05 26.43 -16.32
N VAL A 161 -6.75 25.33 -16.56
CA VAL A 161 -7.95 25.29 -17.42
C VAL A 161 -9.00 26.27 -16.88
N SER A 162 -9.31 26.19 -15.58
CA SER A 162 -10.28 27.09 -14.94
C SER A 162 -9.85 28.55 -15.01
N PHE A 163 -8.56 28.82 -14.79
CA PHE A 163 -7.98 30.16 -14.86
C PHE A 163 -8.07 30.79 -16.26
N GLN A 164 -7.98 29.98 -17.30
CA GLN A 164 -8.14 30.43 -18.69
C GLN A 164 -9.61 30.56 -19.12
N TYR A 165 -10.51 29.88 -18.42
CA TYR A 165 -11.94 29.85 -18.76
C TYR A 165 -12.74 30.93 -18.01
N GLU A 166 -12.44 31.20 -16.74
CA GLU A 166 -13.20 32.15 -15.90
C GLU A 166 -12.69 33.58 -16.03
N ALA A 167 -13.51 34.45 -16.59
CA ALA A 167 -13.16 35.85 -16.91
C ALA A 167 -12.71 36.64 -15.67
N ASN A 168 -13.18 36.28 -14.47
CA ASN A 168 -12.79 36.97 -13.22
C ASN A 168 -11.39 36.55 -12.71
N LEU A 169 -10.79 35.47 -13.26
CA LEU A 169 -9.50 34.98 -12.78
C LEU A 169 -8.29 35.48 -13.59
N SER A 170 -8.47 35.79 -14.89
CA SER A 170 -7.37 36.27 -15.72
C SER A 170 -7.78 37.17 -16.87
N THR A 171 -6.85 38.00 -17.30
CA THR A 171 -7.02 38.84 -18.50
C THR A 171 -7.20 37.99 -19.76
N ASN A 172 -6.50 36.85 -19.85
CA ASN A 172 -6.68 35.92 -20.97
C ASN A 172 -8.08 35.33 -20.99
N ALA A 173 -8.65 34.99 -19.84
CA ALA A 173 -10.02 34.48 -19.75
C ALA A 173 -11.04 35.55 -20.20
N LYS A 174 -10.83 36.82 -19.90
CA LYS A 174 -11.67 37.94 -20.42
C LYS A 174 -11.62 37.96 -21.96
N ARG A 175 -10.41 37.89 -22.56
CA ARG A 175 -10.25 37.83 -24.02
C ARG A 175 -10.92 36.58 -24.63
N ASN A 176 -10.80 35.44 -23.98
CA ASN A 176 -11.43 34.23 -24.41
C ASN A 176 -12.97 34.30 -24.34
N ALA A 177 -13.51 35.03 -23.34
CA ALA A 177 -14.96 35.20 -23.16
C ALA A 177 -15.62 35.96 -24.31
N VAL A 178 -14.91 36.92 -24.93
CA VAL A 178 -15.35 37.74 -26.09
C VAL A 178 -14.92 37.16 -27.44
N SER A 179 -14.18 36.06 -27.45
CA SER A 179 -13.71 35.37 -28.66
C SER A 179 -14.89 34.78 -29.43
N PRO A 180 -14.87 34.78 -30.79
CA PRO A 180 -15.88 34.12 -31.61
C PRO A 180 -15.86 32.57 -31.50
N THR A 181 -14.83 31.99 -30.87
CA THR A 181 -14.71 30.54 -30.68
C THR A 181 -15.68 30.07 -29.62
N LYS A 182 -16.34 28.92 -29.90
CA LYS A 182 -17.27 28.31 -28.93
C LYS A 182 -16.54 27.96 -27.63
N LYS A 183 -17.02 28.48 -26.50
CA LYS A 183 -16.44 28.25 -25.16
C LYS A 183 -16.24 26.76 -24.83
N GLY A 184 -17.18 25.90 -25.24
CA GLY A 184 -17.07 24.46 -25.07
C GLY A 184 -15.88 23.82 -25.80
N THR A 185 -15.62 24.27 -27.05
CA THR A 185 -14.49 23.77 -27.84
C THR A 185 -13.16 24.18 -27.21
N MET A 186 -13.04 25.42 -26.72
CA MET A 186 -11.83 25.88 -26.01
C MET A 186 -11.61 25.10 -24.73
N LEU A 187 -12.67 24.89 -23.95
CA LEU A 187 -12.60 24.13 -22.70
C LEU A 187 -12.16 22.70 -22.96
N SER A 188 -12.81 22.01 -23.89
CA SER A 188 -12.47 20.61 -24.21
C SER A 188 -11.03 20.45 -24.71
N ALA A 189 -10.56 21.39 -25.57
CA ALA A 189 -9.17 21.39 -26.03
C ALA A 189 -8.19 21.59 -24.88
N SER A 190 -8.45 22.55 -23.97
CA SER A 190 -7.60 22.82 -22.81
C SER A 190 -7.57 21.64 -21.83
N VAL A 191 -8.72 20.97 -21.60
CA VAL A 191 -8.81 19.76 -20.77
C VAL A 191 -8.01 18.62 -21.38
N LEU A 192 -8.15 18.40 -22.69
CA LEU A 192 -7.44 17.33 -23.40
C LEU A 192 -5.92 17.54 -23.35
N VAL A 193 -5.43 18.75 -23.60
CA VAL A 193 -4.00 19.05 -23.51
C VAL A 193 -3.49 18.87 -22.07
N SER A 194 -4.23 19.37 -21.06
CA SER A 194 -3.89 19.20 -19.65
C SER A 194 -3.81 17.73 -19.25
N TRP A 195 -4.75 16.91 -19.71
CA TRP A 195 -4.73 15.47 -19.50
C TRP A 195 -3.51 14.80 -20.14
N ILE A 196 -3.21 15.10 -21.42
CA ILE A 196 -2.05 14.53 -22.11
C ILE A 196 -0.75 14.89 -21.40
N ILE A 197 -0.59 16.13 -20.96
CA ILE A 197 0.60 16.57 -20.23
C ILE A 197 0.72 15.82 -18.90
N ASN A 198 -0.36 15.74 -18.11
CA ASN A 198 -0.33 15.04 -16.82
C ASN A 198 -0.09 13.55 -17.00
N PHE A 199 -0.69 12.93 -18.02
CA PHE A 199 -0.46 11.53 -18.36
C PHE A 199 1.01 11.29 -18.75
N ALA A 200 1.59 12.13 -19.58
CA ALA A 200 3.01 12.02 -19.95
C ALA A 200 3.93 12.13 -18.73
N ILE A 201 3.67 13.09 -17.85
CA ILE A 201 4.41 13.25 -16.57
C ILE A 201 4.26 12.00 -15.70
N THR A 202 3.06 11.42 -15.62
CA THR A 202 2.80 10.21 -14.83
C THR A 202 3.54 9.01 -15.41
N VAL A 203 3.56 8.84 -16.75
CA VAL A 203 4.31 7.75 -17.41
C VAL A 203 5.82 7.90 -17.16
N LEU A 204 6.35 9.12 -17.28
CA LEU A 204 7.76 9.39 -16.96
C LEU A 204 8.07 9.08 -15.48
N PHE A 205 7.12 9.39 -14.59
CA PHE A 205 7.27 9.08 -13.17
C PHE A 205 7.22 7.57 -12.89
N ILE A 206 6.36 6.80 -13.57
CA ILE A 206 6.35 5.33 -13.50
C ILE A 206 7.70 4.77 -13.97
N ALA A 207 8.23 5.30 -15.08
CA ALA A 207 9.55 4.89 -15.58
C ALA A 207 10.67 5.22 -14.57
N TYR A 208 10.61 6.39 -13.95
CA TYR A 208 11.54 6.78 -12.87
C TYR A 208 11.46 5.82 -11.67
N LEU A 209 10.25 5.52 -11.16
CA LEU A 209 10.07 4.58 -10.06
C LEU A 209 10.63 3.19 -10.40
N LYS A 210 10.35 2.71 -11.61
CA LYS A 210 10.78 1.37 -12.04
C LYS A 210 12.29 1.28 -12.27
N TYR A 211 12.86 2.20 -13.04
CA TYR A 211 14.25 2.08 -13.52
C TYR A 211 15.27 2.76 -12.60
N ALA A 212 14.91 3.88 -11.96
CA ALA A 212 15.84 4.57 -11.06
C ALA A 212 15.72 4.11 -9.60
N LEU A 213 14.49 3.83 -9.13
CA LEU A 213 14.26 3.43 -7.75
C LEU A 213 14.11 1.92 -7.57
N GLY A 214 13.94 1.15 -8.65
CA GLY A 214 13.81 -0.31 -8.59
C GLY A 214 12.46 -0.78 -8.06
N VAL A 215 11.41 0.07 -8.11
CA VAL A 215 10.07 -0.30 -7.64
C VAL A 215 9.47 -1.34 -8.59
N GLU A 216 8.99 -2.43 -8.03
CA GLU A 216 8.36 -3.49 -8.79
C GLU A 216 6.87 -3.21 -9.01
N PHE A 217 6.47 -3.26 -10.28
CA PHE A 217 5.08 -3.10 -10.72
C PHE A 217 4.45 -4.38 -11.27
N GLY A 218 5.18 -5.50 -11.22
CA GLY A 218 4.77 -6.76 -11.85
C GLY A 218 4.80 -6.73 -13.38
N ASP A 219 4.16 -7.72 -14.00
CA ASP A 219 4.27 -7.97 -15.46
C ASP A 219 3.20 -7.25 -16.26
N ARG A 220 2.19 -6.66 -15.61
CA ARG A 220 1.00 -6.07 -16.25
C ARG A 220 1.16 -4.56 -16.54
N ILE A 221 2.27 -4.16 -17.12
CA ILE A 221 2.61 -2.75 -17.40
C ILE A 221 1.52 -2.03 -18.20
N GLY A 222 0.88 -2.71 -19.17
CA GLY A 222 -0.21 -2.13 -19.95
C GLY A 222 -1.41 -1.69 -19.09
N ALA A 223 -1.76 -2.47 -18.06
CA ALA A 223 -2.83 -2.12 -17.14
C ALA A 223 -2.45 -0.90 -16.27
N ILE A 224 -1.18 -0.79 -15.87
CA ILE A 224 -0.67 0.36 -15.11
C ILE A 224 -0.71 1.64 -15.96
N ILE A 225 -0.35 1.56 -17.24
CA ILE A 225 -0.42 2.70 -18.17
C ILE A 225 -1.90 3.12 -18.37
N GLY A 226 -2.81 2.15 -18.51
CA GLY A 226 -4.24 2.42 -18.57
C GLY A 226 -4.76 3.11 -17.29
N LEU A 227 -4.37 2.62 -16.13
CA LEU A 227 -4.68 3.24 -14.83
C LEU A 227 -4.11 4.68 -14.77
N ALA A 228 -2.86 4.89 -15.20
CA ALA A 228 -2.22 6.20 -15.24
C ALA A 228 -2.99 7.19 -16.12
N SER A 229 -3.53 6.74 -17.24
CA SER A 229 -4.36 7.56 -18.14
C SER A 229 -5.64 8.04 -17.44
N ILE A 230 -6.40 7.11 -16.83
CA ILE A 230 -7.66 7.42 -16.16
C ILE A 230 -7.41 8.30 -14.91
N SER A 231 -6.42 7.96 -14.09
CA SER A 231 -6.10 8.70 -12.88
C SER A 231 -5.56 10.10 -13.16
N SER A 232 -4.79 10.27 -14.25
CA SER A 232 -4.34 11.58 -14.72
C SER A 232 -5.51 12.48 -15.13
N PHE A 233 -6.53 11.91 -15.79
CA PHE A 233 -7.75 12.64 -16.12
C PHE A 233 -8.55 13.00 -14.85
N CYS A 234 -8.64 12.09 -13.89
CA CYS A 234 -9.25 12.34 -12.59
C CYS A 234 -8.60 13.53 -11.87
N GLY A 235 -7.26 13.60 -11.87
CA GLY A 235 -6.52 14.72 -11.29
C GLY A 235 -6.85 16.05 -11.96
N VAL A 236 -6.91 16.10 -13.29
CA VAL A 236 -7.31 17.30 -14.05
C VAL A 236 -8.75 17.69 -13.71
N ALA A 237 -9.68 16.76 -13.69
CA ALA A 237 -11.08 17.01 -13.33
C ALA A 237 -11.21 17.56 -11.90
N PHE A 238 -10.45 17.02 -10.94
CA PHE A 238 -10.37 17.52 -9.58
C PHE A 238 -9.88 18.97 -9.53
N GLY A 239 -8.86 19.32 -10.32
CA GLY A 239 -8.37 20.68 -10.41
C GLY A 239 -9.39 21.67 -10.99
N ILE A 240 -10.12 21.25 -12.02
CA ILE A 240 -11.21 22.07 -12.57
C ILE A 240 -12.27 22.32 -11.49
N LEU A 241 -12.66 21.27 -10.75
CA LEU A 241 -13.61 21.39 -9.66
C LEU A 241 -13.16 22.42 -8.60
N ILE A 242 -11.91 22.33 -8.12
CA ILE A 242 -11.36 23.32 -7.19
C ILE A 242 -11.40 24.72 -7.81
N GLY A 243 -11.04 24.83 -9.08
CA GLY A 243 -10.99 26.09 -9.83
C GLY A 243 -12.34 26.77 -9.89
N VAL A 244 -13.42 26.03 -10.18
CA VAL A 244 -14.76 26.60 -10.40
C VAL A 244 -15.63 26.66 -9.15
N SER A 245 -15.31 25.91 -8.10
CA SER A 245 -16.16 25.77 -6.89
C SER A 245 -16.20 27.01 -6.00
N ASN A 246 -15.25 27.93 -6.13
CA ASN A 246 -15.13 29.11 -5.25
C ASN A 246 -14.56 30.32 -5.99
N LYS A 247 -14.74 31.54 -5.39
CA LYS A 247 -14.29 32.82 -5.95
C LYS A 247 -12.92 33.28 -5.40
N LYS A 248 -12.15 32.40 -4.76
CA LYS A 248 -10.84 32.73 -4.18
C LYS A 248 -9.77 32.96 -5.24
N SER A 249 -8.66 33.58 -4.83
CA SER A 249 -7.49 33.82 -5.71
C SER A 249 -6.87 32.47 -6.16
N LEU A 250 -6.10 32.51 -7.25
CA LEU A 250 -5.41 31.34 -7.78
C LEU A 250 -4.47 30.72 -6.74
N ASP A 251 -3.71 31.53 -6.01
CA ASP A 251 -2.78 31.04 -4.96
C ASP A 251 -3.51 30.30 -3.85
N THR A 252 -4.68 30.82 -3.43
CA THR A 252 -5.53 30.13 -2.44
C THR A 252 -6.02 28.78 -2.97
N LYS A 253 -6.43 28.72 -4.25
CA LYS A 253 -6.89 27.47 -4.89
C LYS A 253 -5.74 26.45 -5.02
N ILE A 254 -4.53 26.90 -5.35
CA ILE A 254 -3.34 26.06 -5.35
C ILE A 254 -3.09 25.50 -3.96
N GLY A 255 -3.11 26.34 -2.92
CA GLY A 255 -2.95 25.91 -1.53
C GLY A 255 -4.02 24.88 -1.09
N MET A 256 -5.28 25.11 -1.47
CA MET A 256 -6.37 24.12 -1.23
C MET A 256 -6.08 22.79 -1.92
N GLY A 257 -5.65 22.81 -3.17
CA GLY A 257 -5.30 21.59 -3.91
C GLY A 257 -4.15 20.84 -3.25
N ILE A 258 -3.09 21.53 -2.81
CA ILE A 258 -1.99 20.91 -2.05
C ILE A 258 -2.52 20.26 -0.78
N ALA A 259 -3.26 21.01 0.05
CA ALA A 259 -3.76 20.52 1.33
C ALA A 259 -4.65 19.28 1.18
N ILE A 260 -5.59 19.31 0.23
CA ILE A 260 -6.51 18.18 0.00
C ILE A 260 -5.73 16.98 -0.55
N THR A 261 -4.82 17.17 -1.51
CA THR A 261 -4.03 16.07 -2.07
C THR A 261 -3.09 15.45 -1.02
N MET A 262 -2.48 16.25 -0.16
CA MET A 262 -1.66 15.76 0.95
C MET A 262 -2.49 14.95 1.95
N LEU A 263 -3.69 15.45 2.31
CA LEU A 263 -4.60 14.72 3.18
C LEU A 263 -5.04 13.39 2.56
N MET A 264 -5.43 13.39 1.28
CA MET A 264 -5.78 12.17 0.55
C MET A 264 -4.63 11.16 0.55
N SER A 265 -3.40 11.63 0.34
CA SER A 265 -2.20 10.78 0.31
C SER A 265 -1.87 10.23 1.69
N PHE A 266 -2.00 11.03 2.74
CA PHE A 266 -1.82 10.60 4.12
C PHE A 266 -2.82 9.49 4.49
N LEU A 267 -4.11 9.70 4.18
CA LEU A 267 -5.17 8.71 4.42
C LEU A 267 -5.01 7.44 3.56
N ALA A 268 -4.31 7.52 2.43
CA ALA A 268 -3.96 6.38 1.59
C ALA A 268 -2.75 5.58 2.10
N GLY A 269 -2.13 5.99 3.22
CA GLY A 269 -1.01 5.30 3.86
C GLY A 269 0.37 5.73 3.37
N MET A 270 0.51 6.93 2.77
CA MET A 270 1.80 7.40 2.23
C MET A 270 2.88 7.57 3.29
N MET A 271 2.55 8.01 4.50
CA MET A 271 3.52 8.20 5.58
C MET A 271 3.47 7.09 6.62
N VAL A 272 2.29 6.53 6.85
CA VAL A 272 2.02 5.51 7.87
C VAL A 272 1.09 4.48 7.24
N PRO A 273 1.60 3.33 6.74
CA PRO A 273 0.79 2.31 6.08
C PRO A 273 -0.36 1.77 6.93
N GLU A 274 -0.18 1.72 8.25
CA GLU A 274 -1.18 1.25 9.21
C GLU A 274 -2.44 2.11 9.21
N ILE A 275 -2.34 3.41 8.91
CA ILE A 275 -3.51 4.31 8.79
C ILE A 275 -4.46 3.82 7.72
N LYS A 276 -3.94 3.32 6.59
CA LYS A 276 -4.76 2.75 5.51
C LYS A 276 -5.58 1.56 5.99
N VAL A 277 -4.99 0.69 6.81
CA VAL A 277 -5.67 -0.48 7.38
C VAL A 277 -6.77 -0.03 8.34
N VAL A 278 -6.46 0.86 9.27
CA VAL A 278 -7.44 1.42 10.22
C VAL A 278 -8.62 2.08 9.51
N ILE A 279 -8.37 2.83 8.44
CA ILE A 279 -9.43 3.47 7.64
C ILE A 279 -10.24 2.41 6.87
N ALA A 280 -9.59 1.37 6.34
CA ALA A 280 -10.29 0.29 5.65
C ALA A 280 -11.26 -0.46 6.58
N GLU A 281 -10.90 -0.65 7.84
CA GLU A 281 -11.71 -1.32 8.85
C GLU A 281 -12.83 -0.43 9.42
N LYS A 282 -12.48 0.81 9.84
CA LYS A 282 -13.42 1.68 10.57
C LYS A 282 -14.26 2.59 9.68
N LEU A 283 -13.69 3.05 8.54
CA LEU A 283 -14.31 4.04 7.65
C LEU A 283 -14.06 3.68 6.17
N PRO A 284 -14.51 2.50 5.70
CA PRO A 284 -14.18 1.98 4.36
C PRO A 284 -14.65 2.88 3.21
N ILE A 285 -15.63 3.76 3.48
CA ILE A 285 -16.11 4.72 2.49
C ILE A 285 -15.03 5.74 2.12
N ILE A 286 -14.17 6.13 3.06
CA ILE A 286 -13.09 7.10 2.81
C ILE A 286 -12.11 6.53 1.77
N ASN A 287 -11.73 5.25 1.88
CA ASN A 287 -10.87 4.61 0.88
C ASN A 287 -11.51 4.56 -0.51
N LYS A 288 -12.84 4.43 -0.57
CA LYS A 288 -13.57 4.36 -1.85
C LYS A 288 -13.71 5.72 -2.53
N ILE A 289 -13.83 6.81 -1.78
CA ILE A 289 -13.97 8.16 -2.34
C ILE A 289 -12.64 8.88 -2.52
N ASN A 290 -11.56 8.36 -1.96
CA ASN A 290 -10.22 8.92 -2.06
C ASN A 290 -9.51 8.40 -3.32
N PRO A 291 -9.35 9.20 -4.39
CA PRO A 291 -8.76 8.75 -5.64
C PRO A 291 -7.30 8.30 -5.47
N VAL A 292 -6.53 8.87 -4.53
CA VAL A 292 -5.15 8.41 -4.23
C VAL A 292 -5.18 6.99 -3.68
N ALA A 293 -6.08 6.70 -2.73
CA ALA A 293 -6.22 5.35 -2.16
C ALA A 293 -6.66 4.34 -3.22
N VAL A 294 -7.61 4.71 -4.09
CA VAL A 294 -8.09 3.85 -5.17
C VAL A 294 -6.98 3.52 -6.17
N VAL A 295 -6.16 4.51 -6.58
CA VAL A 295 -5.00 4.27 -7.46
C VAL A 295 -3.96 3.39 -6.78
N THR A 296 -3.68 3.62 -5.50
CA THR A 296 -2.76 2.79 -4.70
C THR A 296 -3.23 1.34 -4.65
N ASP A 297 -4.53 1.11 -4.37
CA ASP A 297 -5.13 -0.23 -4.31
C ASP A 297 -5.12 -0.92 -5.68
N ALA A 298 -5.39 -0.18 -6.76
CA ALA A 298 -5.33 -0.70 -8.12
C ALA A 298 -3.93 -1.19 -8.48
N VAL A 299 -2.87 -0.40 -8.21
CA VAL A 299 -1.47 -0.82 -8.45
C VAL A 299 -1.11 -2.02 -7.59
N TYR A 300 -1.46 -1.95 -6.29
CA TYR A 300 -1.26 -3.04 -5.36
C TYR A 300 -1.91 -4.34 -5.87
N SER A 301 -3.16 -4.25 -6.34
CA SER A 301 -3.90 -5.42 -6.81
C SER A 301 -3.29 -6.06 -8.07
N LEU A 302 -2.68 -5.26 -8.95
CA LEU A 302 -1.96 -5.76 -10.12
C LEU A 302 -0.67 -6.50 -9.78
N TYR A 303 -0.02 -6.10 -8.70
CA TYR A 303 1.24 -6.69 -8.28
C TYR A 303 1.04 -7.98 -7.48
N TYR A 304 0.10 -7.97 -6.51
CA TYR A 304 -0.05 -9.07 -5.55
C TYR A 304 -1.05 -10.15 -5.97
N TYR A 305 -2.08 -9.82 -6.75
CA TYR A 305 -3.13 -10.78 -7.08
C TYR A 305 -3.09 -11.25 -8.54
N ASP A 306 -3.37 -12.53 -8.75
CA ASP A 306 -3.53 -13.09 -10.09
C ASP A 306 -4.83 -12.61 -10.75
N SER A 307 -5.88 -12.43 -9.96
CA SER A 307 -7.19 -12.03 -10.43
C SER A 307 -7.28 -10.53 -10.70
N MET A 308 -7.86 -10.16 -11.84
CA MET A 308 -8.13 -8.77 -12.22
C MET A 308 -9.40 -8.19 -11.58
N VAL A 309 -10.14 -8.98 -10.81
CA VAL A 309 -11.46 -8.56 -10.27
C VAL A 309 -11.33 -7.32 -9.37
N ARG A 310 -10.33 -7.29 -8.51
CA ARG A 310 -10.09 -6.16 -7.60
C ARG A 310 -9.66 -4.92 -8.39
N PHE A 311 -8.71 -5.07 -9.30
CA PHE A 311 -8.27 -3.99 -10.19
C PHE A 311 -9.43 -3.38 -10.97
N ASN A 312 -10.29 -4.20 -11.58
CA ASN A 312 -11.43 -3.72 -12.35
C ASN A 312 -12.45 -2.95 -11.47
N LYS A 313 -12.65 -3.39 -10.21
CA LYS A 313 -13.48 -2.64 -9.26
C LYS A 313 -12.89 -1.27 -8.95
N ASP A 314 -11.58 -1.19 -8.77
CA ASP A 314 -10.89 0.08 -8.49
C ASP A 314 -10.94 1.02 -9.69
N ILE A 315 -10.79 0.49 -10.92
CA ILE A 315 -10.97 1.27 -12.16
C ILE A 315 -12.40 1.84 -12.26
N ILE A 316 -13.41 1.02 -12.02
CA ILE A 316 -14.81 1.47 -12.05
C ILE A 316 -15.04 2.56 -10.99
N ASN A 317 -14.51 2.37 -9.79
CA ASN A 317 -14.63 3.34 -8.73
C ASN A 317 -13.93 4.67 -9.07
N LEU A 318 -12.74 4.61 -9.65
CA LEU A 318 -12.01 5.79 -10.13
C LEU A 318 -12.76 6.54 -11.23
N LEU A 319 -13.39 5.82 -12.16
CA LEU A 319 -14.25 6.41 -13.19
C LEU A 319 -15.46 7.10 -12.58
N ILE A 320 -16.12 6.50 -11.57
CA ILE A 320 -17.24 7.12 -10.87
C ILE A 320 -16.81 8.43 -10.19
N ILE A 321 -15.67 8.43 -9.47
CA ILE A 321 -15.11 9.64 -8.84
C ILE A 321 -14.85 10.71 -9.89
N THR A 322 -14.26 10.32 -11.02
CA THR A 322 -13.95 11.22 -12.12
C THR A 322 -15.22 11.86 -12.70
N VAL A 323 -16.25 11.05 -12.94
CA VAL A 323 -17.55 11.55 -13.41
C VAL A 323 -18.18 12.53 -12.40
N VAL A 324 -18.11 12.21 -11.11
CA VAL A 324 -18.60 13.11 -10.05
C VAL A 324 -17.87 14.45 -10.10
N PHE A 325 -16.54 14.47 -10.23
CA PHE A 325 -15.77 15.72 -10.36
C PHE A 325 -16.14 16.52 -11.60
N VAL A 326 -16.31 15.85 -12.74
CA VAL A 326 -16.72 16.51 -13.99
C VAL A 326 -18.13 17.09 -13.88
N VAL A 327 -19.11 16.31 -13.40
CA VAL A 327 -20.49 16.76 -13.26
C VAL A 327 -20.60 17.92 -12.26
N ALA A 328 -19.93 17.83 -11.11
CA ALA A 328 -19.87 18.91 -10.15
C ALA A 328 -19.23 20.18 -10.73
N SER A 329 -18.15 20.03 -11.51
CA SER A 329 -17.52 21.16 -12.20
C SER A 329 -18.47 21.85 -13.17
N LEU A 330 -19.19 21.07 -14.00
CA LEU A 330 -20.16 21.60 -14.95
C LEU A 330 -21.33 22.30 -14.24
N PHE A 331 -21.77 21.79 -13.08
CA PHE A 331 -22.81 22.42 -12.27
C PHE A 331 -22.37 23.81 -11.78
N PHE A 332 -21.17 23.91 -11.21
CA PHE A 332 -20.61 25.20 -10.77
C PHE A 332 -20.34 26.16 -11.91
N MET A 333 -20.03 25.69 -13.11
CA MET A 333 -19.81 26.54 -14.29
C MET A 333 -21.10 27.14 -14.84
N ARG A 334 -22.22 26.43 -14.77
CA ARG A 334 -23.53 26.89 -15.30
C ARG A 334 -24.12 28.07 -14.55
N GLY A 335 -23.82 28.21 -13.26
CA GLY A 335 -24.40 29.22 -12.38
C GLY A 335 -23.61 30.54 -12.33
N LYS A 336 -22.56 30.71 -13.14
CA LYS A 336 -21.73 31.92 -13.06
C LYS A 336 -22.15 32.98 -14.08
N GLU A 337 -22.76 34.05 -13.57
CA GLU A 337 -22.91 35.33 -14.26
C GLU A 337 -21.67 36.20 -13.97
N TYR A 338 -21.08 36.75 -14.99
CA TYR A 338 -19.94 37.65 -14.86
C TYR A 338 -20.47 39.10 -14.80
N GLU A 339 -20.34 39.76 -13.64
CA GLU A 339 -20.82 41.13 -13.41
C GLU A 339 -20.04 42.22 -14.20
N SER A 340 -18.93 41.83 -14.84
CA SER A 340 -18.11 42.77 -15.64
C SER A 340 -17.34 42.04 -16.76
N LEU A 341 -17.88 42.09 -17.93
CA LEU A 341 -17.16 41.91 -19.18
C LEU A 341 -16.88 43.27 -19.79
#